data_c50eee1f2a386431881b2d86d28e3f49
#
_entry.id   c50eee1f2a386431881b2d86d28e3f49
#
_cell.length_a   1.000
_cell.length_b   1.000
_cell.length_c   1.000
_cell.angle_alpha   90.00
_cell.angle_beta   90.00
_cell.angle_gamma   90.00
#
_symmetry.space_group_name_H-M   'P 1'
#
loop_
_entity.id
_entity.type
_entity.pdbx_description
1 polymer ?
#
loop_
_entity_poly.entity_id
_entity_poly.type
_entity_poly.pdbx_seq_one_letter_code
_entity_poly.pdbx_strand_id
1 'polypeptide(L)'
;MSKGVNTLILMLFFTLACSAQVREESLEFVFGQIKFLEHNKEVPNLRYKDIFLRFERGDVNDKSAPTFYWESSKRSYLKVYKGNSLTFSCVDAVITKLEFEYIGTPNKDLFNVKLKNDNIWRGESQKITLVSKSGKVFKIVKIKVTYKPSSVSVKVSDARYCSLYYGDRAFIIPNGVVARTYKFVGDKLQRSKEYVAGMVLPRGTAVILNAAPNTYNFVVTNKEGVKDEDNVLRGTDHPVKTTSGDIYYAFTDGDQGYGFYWMNPTGAAFKNGAHKAYLPYKNSAGAKGFVGFDTTTSINDELYLNTAIDESPIYNLSGQRVDKDYKGIVIINGKKYLRK
;
A
#
# COMPACT_ATOMS: atom_id res chain seq x y z
N MET A 1 5.44 -25.80 60.84
CA MET A 1 4.27 -25.46 59.94
C MET A 1 4.65 -24.31 59.04
N SER A 2 5.11 -24.66 57.84
CA SER A 2 5.52 -23.70 56.82
C SER A 2 4.34 -23.49 55.87
N LYS A 3 3.82 -22.26 55.77
CA LYS A 3 2.77 -21.87 54.80
C LYS A 3 3.45 -21.53 53.48
N GLY A 4 3.28 -22.40 52.50
CA GLY A 4 3.69 -22.11 51.13
C GLY A 4 2.84 -21.00 50.51
N VAL A 5 3.49 -19.96 50.04
CA VAL A 5 2.88 -18.90 49.24
C VAL A 5 2.86 -19.37 47.79
N ASN A 6 1.67 -19.68 47.27
CA ASN A 6 1.47 -19.93 45.85
C ASN A 6 1.49 -18.60 45.08
N THR A 7 2.58 -18.30 44.41
CA THR A 7 2.68 -17.18 43.50
C THR A 7 2.06 -17.59 42.17
N LEU A 8 0.86 -17.07 41.89
CA LEU A 8 0.17 -17.21 40.61
C LEU A 8 0.87 -16.28 39.60
N ILE A 9 1.68 -16.83 38.73
CA ILE A 9 2.27 -16.08 37.61
C ILE A 9 1.19 -15.94 36.54
N LEU A 10 0.58 -14.76 36.45
CA LEU A 10 -0.33 -14.38 35.36
C LEU A 10 0.51 -14.09 34.13
N MET A 11 0.68 -15.06 33.25
CA MET A 11 1.26 -14.82 31.92
C MET A 11 0.24 -14.05 31.08
N LEU A 12 0.49 -12.76 30.95
CA LEU A 12 -0.25 -11.89 30.02
C LEU A 12 0.26 -12.21 28.60
N PHE A 13 -0.46 -13.06 27.88
CA PHE A 13 -0.22 -13.25 26.44
C PHE A 13 -0.69 -11.98 25.72
N PHE A 14 0.24 -11.11 25.43
CA PHE A 14 0.05 -10.11 24.39
C PHE A 14 0.00 -10.83 23.04
N THR A 15 -1.19 -11.08 22.54
CA THR A 15 -1.36 -11.37 21.11
C THR A 15 -0.98 -10.10 20.36
N LEU A 16 0.25 -10.04 19.86
CA LEU A 16 0.64 -9.09 18.83
C LEU A 16 -0.21 -9.40 17.61
N ALA A 17 -1.34 -8.74 17.47
CA ALA A 17 -1.96 -8.57 16.17
C ALA A 17 -0.97 -7.79 15.32
N CYS A 18 -0.14 -8.51 14.56
CA CYS A 18 0.76 -7.93 13.58
C CYS A 18 -0.06 -7.48 12.38
N SER A 19 -0.85 -6.41 12.58
CA SER A 19 -1.25 -5.59 11.44
C SER A 19 0.07 -5.09 10.87
N ALA A 20 0.36 -5.37 9.61
CA ALA A 20 1.53 -4.82 8.93
C ALA A 20 1.37 -3.30 8.89
N GLN A 21 1.71 -2.67 9.99
CA GLN A 21 1.70 -1.22 10.13
C GLN A 21 2.76 -0.70 9.17
N VAL A 22 2.34 0.08 8.18
CA VAL A 22 3.25 0.72 7.23
C VAL A 22 4.28 1.50 8.03
N ARG A 23 5.51 0.99 8.06
CA ARG A 23 6.57 1.54 8.91
C ARG A 23 7.03 2.87 8.38
N GLU A 24 7.06 3.88 9.23
CA GLU A 24 7.70 5.16 8.91
C GLU A 24 9.23 4.97 8.79
N GLU A 25 9.79 5.58 7.75
CA GLU A 25 11.23 5.71 7.54
C GLU A 25 11.64 7.17 7.72
N SER A 26 12.91 7.42 7.95
CA SER A 26 13.44 8.79 7.96
C SER A 26 14.79 8.87 7.28
N LEU A 27 15.08 10.05 6.72
CA LEU A 27 16.38 10.43 6.18
C LEU A 27 16.74 11.84 6.62
N GLU A 28 18.00 12.18 6.55
CA GLU A 28 18.51 13.48 6.95
C GLU A 28 19.34 14.13 5.84
N PHE A 29 19.06 15.40 5.55
CA PHE A 29 19.90 16.28 4.77
C PHE A 29 20.76 17.09 5.75
N VAL A 30 21.99 16.65 5.99
CA VAL A 30 22.98 17.35 6.83
C VAL A 30 23.88 18.16 5.91
N PHE A 31 23.66 19.48 5.80
CA PHE A 31 24.31 20.31 4.78
C PHE A 31 25.83 20.27 4.84
N GLY A 32 26.44 20.20 6.03
CA GLY A 32 27.89 20.05 6.19
C GLY A 32 28.48 18.72 5.74
N GLN A 33 27.67 17.72 5.42
CA GLN A 33 28.11 16.40 4.96
C GLN A 33 27.91 16.17 3.46
N ILE A 34 27.25 17.10 2.78
CA ILE A 34 26.97 17.01 1.33
C ILE A 34 28.19 17.54 0.56
N LYS A 35 29.04 16.65 0.10
CA LYS A 35 30.38 16.96 -0.44
C LYS A 35 30.41 17.83 -1.70
N PHE A 36 29.33 17.84 -2.50
CA PHE A 36 29.29 18.60 -3.76
C PHE A 36 28.73 20.03 -3.59
N LEU A 37 28.35 20.42 -2.37
CA LEU A 37 27.95 21.81 -2.10
C LEU A 37 29.15 22.73 -2.01
N GLU A 38 29.07 23.85 -2.71
CA GLU A 38 30.17 24.86 -2.76
C GLU A 38 29.83 26.08 -1.89
N HIS A 39 30.83 26.57 -1.17
CA HIS A 39 30.71 27.74 -0.30
C HIS A 39 30.21 28.97 -1.06
N ASN A 40 29.19 29.64 -0.52
CA ASN A 40 28.52 30.82 -1.09
C ASN A 40 27.88 30.60 -2.48
N LYS A 41 27.59 29.33 -2.87
CA LYS A 41 26.86 29.03 -4.08
C LYS A 41 25.43 28.64 -3.77
N GLU A 42 24.55 28.81 -4.77
CA GLU A 42 23.19 28.33 -4.71
C GLU A 42 23.17 26.81 -4.53
N VAL A 43 22.25 26.32 -3.69
CA VAL A 43 22.12 24.89 -3.45
C VAL A 43 21.34 24.26 -4.61
N PRO A 44 21.92 23.27 -5.31
CA PRO A 44 21.19 22.53 -6.33
C PRO A 44 20.08 21.70 -5.71
N ASN A 45 19.15 21.24 -6.52
CA ASN A 45 18.13 20.30 -6.07
C ASN A 45 18.79 19.02 -5.54
N LEU A 46 18.32 18.56 -4.38
CA LEU A 46 18.84 17.37 -3.72
C LEU A 46 17.88 16.20 -3.92
N ARG A 47 18.43 15.03 -4.11
CA ARG A 47 17.67 13.76 -4.11
C ARG A 47 18.35 12.77 -3.18
N TYR A 48 17.59 12.15 -2.31
CA TYR A 48 18.03 11.01 -1.51
C TYR A 48 16.92 9.96 -1.48
N LYS A 49 17.21 8.77 -2.04
CA LYS A 49 16.19 7.73 -2.31
C LYS A 49 15.03 8.33 -3.13
N ASP A 50 13.80 8.22 -2.63
CA ASP A 50 12.58 8.68 -3.29
C ASP A 50 12.14 10.09 -2.84
N ILE A 51 12.94 10.76 -2.01
CA ILE A 51 12.70 12.12 -1.54
C ILE A 51 13.51 13.12 -2.37
N PHE A 52 12.79 14.10 -2.91
CA PHE A 52 13.35 15.23 -3.65
C PHE A 52 13.19 16.49 -2.81
N LEU A 53 14.23 17.26 -2.70
CA LEU A 53 14.24 18.58 -2.10
C LEU A 53 14.69 19.60 -3.15
N ARG A 54 13.74 20.45 -3.55
CA ARG A 54 13.95 21.53 -4.52
C ARG A 54 14.05 22.86 -3.81
N PHE A 55 14.96 23.71 -4.29
CA PHE A 55 15.19 25.07 -3.81
C PHE A 55 14.88 26.08 -4.91
N GLU A 56 14.07 27.11 -4.57
CA GLU A 56 13.70 28.16 -5.53
C GLU A 56 13.83 29.54 -4.89
N ARG A 57 14.16 30.54 -5.70
CA ARG A 57 14.31 31.94 -5.27
C ARG A 57 12.99 32.55 -4.79
N GLY A 58 11.87 32.19 -5.41
CA GLY A 58 10.56 32.79 -5.19
C GLY A 58 10.43 34.15 -5.91
N ASP A 59 9.23 34.75 -5.78
CA ASP A 59 8.82 35.96 -6.52
C ASP A 59 9.21 37.28 -5.83
N VAL A 60 10.11 37.26 -4.87
CA VAL A 60 10.52 38.51 -4.16
C VAL A 60 11.70 39.15 -4.87
N ASN A 61 11.73 40.48 -4.90
CA ASN A 61 12.82 41.28 -5.51
C ASN A 61 14.22 41.01 -4.95
N ASP A 62 14.35 40.18 -3.94
CA ASP A 62 15.63 39.71 -3.44
C ASP A 62 16.15 38.58 -4.35
N LYS A 63 17.25 38.88 -5.04
CA LYS A 63 17.85 38.02 -6.08
C LYS A 63 18.56 36.78 -5.53
N SER A 64 18.51 36.56 -4.22
CA SER A 64 19.26 35.47 -3.57
C SER A 64 18.43 34.17 -3.54
N ALA A 65 18.91 33.12 -4.17
CA ALA A 65 18.43 31.76 -3.94
C ALA A 65 18.97 31.21 -2.62
N PRO A 66 18.43 30.10 -2.09
CA PRO A 66 19.06 29.42 -0.96
C PRO A 66 20.53 29.11 -1.25
N THR A 67 21.43 29.55 -0.38
CA THR A 67 22.88 29.39 -0.59
C THR A 67 23.50 28.54 0.50
N PHE A 68 24.51 27.77 0.13
CA PHE A 68 25.27 26.97 1.09
C PHE A 68 26.42 27.77 1.67
N TYR A 69 26.61 27.64 2.97
CA TYR A 69 27.74 28.25 3.66
C TYR A 69 28.56 27.20 4.41
N TRP A 70 29.82 27.05 4.01
CA TRP A 70 30.75 26.14 4.66
C TRP A 70 31.52 26.89 5.77
N GLU A 71 31.42 26.44 6.98
CA GLU A 71 32.21 26.90 8.12
C GLU A 71 33.06 25.75 8.68
N SER A 72 32.39 24.59 8.90
CA SER A 72 33.00 23.32 9.29
C SER A 72 31.99 22.21 9.05
N SER A 73 32.40 20.95 9.12
CA SER A 73 31.47 19.79 8.98
C SER A 73 30.32 19.82 9.97
N LYS A 74 30.47 20.47 11.12
CA LYS A 74 29.45 20.58 12.16
C LYS A 74 28.64 21.88 12.14
N ARG A 75 29.13 22.91 11.45
CA ARG A 75 28.54 24.26 11.45
C ARG A 75 28.12 24.76 10.08
N SER A 76 28.30 23.97 9.04
CA SER A 76 27.88 24.35 7.70
C SER A 76 26.33 24.33 7.58
N TYR A 77 25.80 25.25 6.81
CA TYR A 77 24.35 25.49 6.78
C TYR A 77 23.85 26.02 5.44
N LEU A 78 22.57 25.87 5.24
CA LEU A 78 21.78 26.50 4.18
C LEU A 78 21.31 27.86 4.67
N LYS A 79 21.63 28.94 3.96
CA LYS A 79 21.05 30.28 4.14
C LYS A 79 19.72 30.32 3.38
N VAL A 80 18.65 30.70 4.07
CA VAL A 80 17.33 30.88 3.48
C VAL A 80 16.90 32.32 3.64
N TYR A 81 16.55 32.95 2.53
CA TYR A 81 16.16 34.35 2.43
C TYR A 81 14.63 34.47 2.36
N LYS A 82 14.10 35.68 2.55
CA LYS A 82 12.69 35.97 2.39
C LYS A 82 12.20 35.60 0.99
N GLY A 83 11.09 34.91 0.88
CA GLY A 83 10.50 34.49 -0.38
C GLY A 83 11.08 33.18 -0.94
N ASN A 84 12.24 32.72 -0.46
CA ASN A 84 12.75 31.42 -0.90
C ASN A 84 11.78 30.30 -0.58
N SER A 85 11.71 29.30 -1.44
CA SER A 85 10.92 28.10 -1.21
C SER A 85 11.77 26.83 -1.12
N LEU A 86 11.36 25.94 -0.23
CA LEU A 86 11.85 24.58 -0.06
C LEU A 86 10.68 23.64 -0.38
N THR A 87 10.76 22.95 -1.50
CA THR A 87 9.74 21.98 -1.91
C THR A 87 10.24 20.56 -1.69
N PHE A 88 9.60 19.87 -0.78
CA PHE A 88 9.80 18.43 -0.55
C PHE A 88 8.76 17.66 -1.36
N SER A 89 9.20 16.64 -2.08
CA SER A 89 8.28 15.74 -2.79
C SER A 89 8.80 14.31 -2.77
N CYS A 90 7.88 13.36 -2.86
CA CYS A 90 8.19 11.95 -2.97
C CYS A 90 7.29 11.31 -4.03
N VAL A 91 7.79 10.22 -4.62
CA VAL A 91 7.02 9.35 -5.49
C VAL A 91 6.32 8.32 -4.61
N ASP A 92 5.66 7.42 -4.75
CA ASP A 92 5.09 6.28 -4.01
C ASP A 92 5.15 6.34 -2.46
N ALA A 93 5.25 7.54 -1.88
CA ALA A 93 5.30 7.76 -0.44
C ALA A 93 4.54 9.03 -0.04
N VAL A 94 4.28 9.18 1.25
CA VAL A 94 3.78 10.42 1.86
C VAL A 94 4.72 10.87 2.96
N ILE A 95 5.06 12.16 2.96
CA ILE A 95 5.86 12.80 3.99
C ILE A 95 4.94 13.02 5.18
N THR A 96 5.34 12.54 6.36
CA THR A 96 4.57 12.62 7.60
C THR A 96 5.11 13.64 8.58
N LYS A 97 6.43 13.96 8.46
CA LYS A 97 7.07 14.94 9.33
C LYS A 97 8.31 15.55 8.67
N LEU A 98 8.52 16.85 8.89
CA LEU A 98 9.77 17.56 8.62
C LEU A 98 10.25 18.16 9.93
N GLU A 99 11.55 17.98 10.25
CA GLU A 99 12.21 18.54 11.42
C GLU A 99 13.42 19.34 10.98
N PHE A 100 13.49 20.57 11.44
CA PHE A 100 14.55 21.52 11.08
C PHE A 100 15.48 21.77 12.26
N GLU A 101 16.78 21.73 12.02
CA GLU A 101 17.79 22.17 12.95
C GLU A 101 18.42 23.47 12.43
N TYR A 102 18.41 24.50 13.27
CA TYR A 102 18.86 25.85 12.92
C TYR A 102 20.13 26.24 13.68
N ILE A 103 20.86 27.20 13.14
CA ILE A 103 21.84 27.94 13.92
C ILE A 103 21.15 29.14 14.60
N GLY A 104 21.24 29.18 15.92
CA GLY A 104 20.56 30.18 16.74
C GLY A 104 19.06 29.89 16.92
N THR A 105 18.36 30.79 17.58
CA THR A 105 16.90 30.68 17.78
C THR A 105 16.21 31.30 16.57
N PRO A 106 15.42 30.53 15.81
CA PRO A 106 14.69 31.08 14.68
C PRO A 106 13.59 32.02 15.18
N ASN A 107 13.24 33.01 14.36
CA ASN A 107 12.03 33.81 14.59
C ASN A 107 10.80 32.93 14.47
N LYS A 108 9.72 33.28 15.18
CA LYS A 108 8.40 32.64 14.97
C LYS A 108 7.94 32.85 13.52
N ASP A 109 7.16 31.89 13.03
CA ASP A 109 6.54 31.94 11.70
C ASP A 109 7.52 32.08 10.52
N LEU A 110 8.56 31.26 10.50
CA LEU A 110 9.58 31.26 9.44
C LEU A 110 8.98 30.98 8.04
N PHE A 111 7.95 30.17 7.97
CA PHE A 111 7.38 29.69 6.72
C PHE A 111 5.89 30.07 6.59
N ASN A 112 5.35 29.88 5.38
CA ASN A 112 3.92 30.03 5.08
C ASN A 112 3.03 29.00 5.81
N VAL A 113 3.62 27.96 6.39
CA VAL A 113 2.93 26.98 7.23
C VAL A 113 3.40 27.11 8.68
N LYS A 114 2.49 26.85 9.63
CA LYS A 114 2.83 26.88 11.05
C LYS A 114 3.60 25.62 11.43
N LEU A 115 4.76 25.79 12.03
CA LEU A 115 5.57 24.71 12.58
C LEU A 115 5.27 24.56 14.08
N LYS A 116 5.20 23.32 14.56
CA LYS A 116 5.17 23.02 15.99
C LYS A 116 6.55 23.27 16.58
N ASN A 117 6.62 23.99 17.70
CA ASN A 117 7.88 24.40 18.36
C ASN A 117 8.86 25.11 17.40
N ASP A 118 8.33 25.84 16.41
CA ASP A 118 9.07 26.59 15.38
C ASP A 118 10.02 25.76 14.49
N ASN A 119 10.01 24.43 14.61
CA ASN A 119 10.93 23.57 13.85
C ASN A 119 10.32 22.26 13.32
N ILE A 120 9.06 21.96 13.60
CA ILE A 120 8.44 20.70 13.19
C ILE A 120 7.16 20.93 12.38
N TRP A 121 7.14 20.44 11.14
CA TRP A 121 5.92 20.24 10.39
C TRP A 121 5.43 18.81 10.54
N ARG A 122 4.11 18.61 10.69
CA ARG A 122 3.44 17.30 10.67
C ARG A 122 2.23 17.35 9.76
N GLY A 123 2.02 16.27 9.03
CA GLY A 123 0.90 16.11 8.11
C GLY A 123 1.05 14.84 7.29
N GLU A 124 0.28 14.70 6.23
CA GLU A 124 0.45 13.66 5.22
C GLU A 124 0.40 14.33 3.84
N SER A 125 1.50 14.34 3.12
CA SER A 125 1.56 14.96 1.79
C SER A 125 2.63 14.32 0.92
N GLN A 126 2.31 14.10 -0.37
CA GLN A 126 3.31 13.70 -1.37
C GLN A 126 4.19 14.87 -1.80
N LYS A 127 3.69 16.10 -1.63
CA LYS A 127 4.43 17.32 -1.96
C LYS A 127 4.07 18.42 -0.97
N ILE A 128 5.09 19.04 -0.37
CA ILE A 128 4.93 20.19 0.51
C ILE A 128 5.92 21.29 0.11
N THR A 129 5.41 22.51 -0.06
CA THR A 129 6.22 23.69 -0.35
C THR A 129 6.21 24.64 0.85
N LEU A 130 7.37 24.90 1.41
CA LEU A 130 7.58 25.83 2.50
C LEU A 130 8.17 27.13 1.92
N VAL A 131 7.40 28.21 1.98
CA VAL A 131 7.86 29.53 1.53
C VAL A 131 8.30 30.36 2.72
N SER A 132 9.52 30.85 2.71
CA SER A 132 10.06 31.68 3.76
C SER A 132 9.35 33.04 3.86
N LYS A 133 8.80 33.33 5.04
CA LYS A 133 8.21 34.63 5.39
C LYS A 133 9.13 35.52 6.20
N SER A 134 10.25 34.95 6.70
CA SER A 134 11.17 35.66 7.58
C SER A 134 11.78 36.89 6.92
N GLY A 135 11.67 38.03 7.55
CA GLY A 135 12.34 39.27 7.13
C GLY A 135 13.86 39.23 7.34
N LYS A 136 14.38 38.23 8.04
CA LYS A 136 15.83 38.01 8.28
C LYS A 136 16.26 36.68 7.71
N VAL A 137 17.48 36.59 7.23
CA VAL A 137 18.10 35.34 6.80
C VAL A 137 18.17 34.39 8.00
N PHE A 138 17.70 33.16 7.82
CA PHE A 138 17.87 32.09 8.79
C PHE A 138 18.75 30.97 8.22
N LYS A 139 19.27 30.14 9.11
CA LYS A 139 20.35 29.20 8.80
C LYS A 139 19.91 27.78 9.21
N ILE A 140 19.76 26.87 8.24
CA ILE A 140 19.37 25.48 8.47
C ILE A 140 20.63 24.61 8.39
N VAL A 141 20.93 23.86 9.46
CA VAL A 141 22.03 22.89 9.52
C VAL A 141 21.60 21.55 8.97
N LYS A 142 20.40 21.13 9.35
CA LYS A 142 19.88 19.81 9.03
C LYS A 142 18.38 19.86 8.81
N ILE A 143 17.90 19.01 7.90
CA ILE A 143 16.49 18.72 7.71
C ILE A 143 16.32 17.21 7.79
N LYS A 144 15.50 16.74 8.76
CA LYS A 144 15.06 15.36 8.84
C LYS A 144 13.69 15.23 8.23
N VAL A 145 13.56 14.31 7.28
CA VAL A 145 12.31 13.98 6.60
C VAL A 145 11.87 12.61 7.06
N THR A 146 10.68 12.52 7.68
CA THR A 146 10.02 11.25 7.98
C THR A 146 8.91 11.02 6.96
N TYR A 147 8.82 9.83 6.41
CA TYR A 147 7.88 9.45 5.37
C TYR A 147 7.46 7.99 5.54
N LYS A 148 6.32 7.63 4.98
CA LYS A 148 5.84 6.25 4.89
C LYS A 148 5.45 5.94 3.45
N PRO A 149 5.56 4.67 3.00
CA PRO A 149 5.03 4.25 1.71
C PRO A 149 3.55 4.63 1.57
N SER A 150 3.16 5.07 0.40
CA SER A 150 1.78 5.29 0.03
C SER A 150 1.02 3.96 0.07
N SER A 151 -0.21 3.94 0.49
CA SER A 151 -1.02 2.72 0.52
C SER A 151 -2.48 3.00 0.18
N VAL A 152 -3.16 1.97 -0.32
CA VAL A 152 -4.61 1.96 -0.56
C VAL A 152 -5.25 0.95 0.39
N SER A 153 -6.25 1.40 1.15
CA SER A 153 -7.02 0.54 2.04
C SER A 153 -8.14 -0.15 1.25
N VAL A 154 -8.15 -1.49 1.26
CA VAL A 154 -9.17 -2.31 0.63
C VAL A 154 -9.90 -3.12 1.69
N LYS A 155 -11.22 -2.92 1.80
CA LYS A 155 -12.07 -3.68 2.71
C LYS A 155 -12.54 -4.97 2.04
N VAL A 156 -12.27 -6.10 2.66
CA VAL A 156 -12.85 -7.41 2.33
C VAL A 156 -13.95 -7.69 3.35
N SER A 157 -15.16 -7.99 2.85
CA SER A 157 -16.32 -8.30 3.69
C SER A 157 -16.32 -9.76 4.14
N ASP A 158 -17.35 -10.16 4.88
CA ASP A 158 -17.58 -11.55 5.32
C ASP A 158 -17.65 -12.55 4.15
N ALA A 159 -17.93 -12.07 2.95
CA ALA A 159 -17.81 -12.81 1.70
C ALA A 159 -16.43 -13.39 1.41
N ARG A 160 -15.40 -12.83 2.00
CA ARG A 160 -13.98 -13.17 1.77
C ARG A 160 -13.47 -12.90 0.35
N TYR A 161 -14.27 -12.27 -0.51
CA TYR A 161 -13.91 -11.93 -1.88
C TYR A 161 -14.21 -10.46 -2.17
N CYS A 162 -13.36 -9.82 -2.96
CA CYS A 162 -13.66 -8.56 -3.61
C CYS A 162 -12.85 -8.39 -4.89
N SER A 163 -13.34 -7.58 -5.84
CA SER A 163 -12.60 -7.26 -7.05
C SER A 163 -11.72 -6.03 -6.85
N LEU A 164 -10.54 -6.01 -7.48
CA LEU A 164 -9.60 -4.88 -7.42
C LEU A 164 -9.00 -4.60 -8.79
N TYR A 165 -8.82 -3.30 -9.09
CA TYR A 165 -8.10 -2.81 -10.26
C TYR A 165 -7.52 -1.43 -9.98
N TYR A 166 -6.28 -1.19 -10.42
CA TYR A 166 -5.64 0.12 -10.54
C TYR A 166 -4.76 0.15 -11.79
N GLY A 167 -5.04 1.08 -12.70
CA GLY A 167 -4.31 1.21 -13.96
C GLY A 167 -2.97 1.93 -13.82
N ASP A 168 -2.85 2.83 -12.84
CA ASP A 168 -1.75 3.76 -12.68
C ASP A 168 -0.65 3.29 -11.70
N ARG A 169 -0.92 2.31 -10.84
CA ARG A 169 0.00 1.88 -9.78
C ARG A 169 0.06 0.38 -9.57
N ALA A 170 1.22 -0.10 -9.13
CA ALA A 170 1.45 -1.46 -8.68
C ALA A 170 1.42 -1.53 -7.15
N PHE A 171 1.17 -2.73 -6.60
CA PHE A 171 1.06 -2.94 -5.16
C PHE A 171 1.88 -4.15 -4.70
N ILE A 172 2.38 -4.08 -3.48
CA ILE A 172 2.83 -5.26 -2.76
C ILE A 172 1.59 -5.89 -2.11
N ILE A 173 1.34 -7.18 -2.39
CA ILE A 173 0.23 -7.93 -1.79
C ILE A 173 0.47 -8.05 -0.28
N PRO A 174 -0.47 -7.61 0.56
CA PRO A 174 -0.34 -7.72 2.01
C PRO A 174 -0.51 -9.16 2.51
N ASN A 175 -0.02 -9.43 3.72
CA ASN A 175 -0.20 -10.72 4.37
C ASN A 175 -1.69 -11.07 4.52
N GLY A 176 -2.03 -12.34 4.32
CA GLY A 176 -3.40 -12.85 4.43
C GLY A 176 -4.28 -12.55 3.21
N VAL A 177 -3.72 -12.01 2.13
CA VAL A 177 -4.42 -11.76 0.87
C VAL A 177 -3.80 -12.57 -0.25
N VAL A 178 -4.66 -13.16 -1.08
CA VAL A 178 -4.31 -13.75 -2.37
C VAL A 178 -5.07 -13.01 -3.46
N ALA A 179 -4.36 -12.46 -4.45
CA ALA A 179 -4.96 -11.81 -5.62
C ALA A 179 -4.86 -12.75 -6.83
N ARG A 180 -5.98 -12.99 -7.51
CA ARG A 180 -6.09 -13.98 -8.59
C ARG A 180 -6.53 -13.35 -9.89
N THR A 181 -5.87 -13.72 -10.96
CA THR A 181 -6.30 -13.50 -12.33
C THR A 181 -6.99 -14.75 -12.86
N TYR A 182 -7.73 -14.59 -13.96
CA TYR A 182 -8.53 -15.66 -14.53
C TYR A 182 -8.39 -15.71 -16.05
N LYS A 183 -8.53 -16.91 -16.61
CA LYS A 183 -8.59 -17.19 -18.05
C LYS A 183 -9.70 -18.16 -18.39
N PHE A 184 -10.13 -18.17 -19.63
CA PHE A 184 -11.02 -19.19 -20.15
C PHE A 184 -10.25 -20.44 -20.59
N VAL A 185 -10.73 -21.62 -20.17
CA VAL A 185 -10.32 -22.91 -20.70
C VAL A 185 -11.60 -23.60 -21.18
N GLY A 186 -11.80 -23.62 -22.49
CA GLY A 186 -13.13 -23.85 -23.07
C GLY A 186 -14.10 -22.78 -22.59
N ASP A 187 -15.29 -23.20 -22.12
CA ASP A 187 -16.32 -22.31 -21.60
C ASP A 187 -16.25 -22.07 -20.07
N LYS A 188 -15.18 -22.53 -19.44
CA LYS A 188 -15.00 -22.41 -17.99
C LYS A 188 -13.97 -21.35 -17.64
N LEU A 189 -14.33 -20.49 -16.71
CA LEU A 189 -13.40 -19.53 -16.11
C LEU A 189 -12.54 -20.26 -15.07
N GLN A 190 -11.24 -20.28 -15.29
CA GLN A 190 -10.26 -20.91 -14.42
C GLN A 190 -9.24 -19.89 -13.92
N ARG A 191 -8.61 -20.18 -12.79
CA ARG A 191 -7.47 -19.41 -12.28
C ARG A 191 -6.34 -19.44 -13.28
N SER A 192 -5.72 -18.29 -13.52
CA SER A 192 -4.56 -18.18 -14.40
C SER A 192 -3.29 -17.99 -13.56
N LYS A 193 -3.25 -16.93 -12.74
CA LYS A 193 -2.10 -16.60 -11.91
C LYS A 193 -2.53 -16.16 -10.52
N GLU A 194 -1.69 -16.45 -9.53
CA GLU A 194 -1.84 -15.99 -8.16
C GLU A 194 -0.70 -15.04 -7.78
N TYR A 195 -1.06 -13.96 -7.10
CA TYR A 195 -0.13 -13.05 -6.44
C TYR A 195 -0.39 -13.19 -4.94
N VAL A 196 0.61 -13.71 -4.23
CA VAL A 196 0.56 -13.94 -2.77
C VAL A 196 1.33 -12.88 -2.02
N ALA A 197 1.25 -12.89 -0.69
CA ALA A 197 1.91 -11.94 0.20
C ALA A 197 3.37 -11.67 -0.19
N GLY A 198 3.74 -10.39 -0.28
CA GLY A 198 5.07 -9.92 -0.68
C GLY A 198 5.31 -9.87 -2.19
N MET A 199 4.48 -10.50 -3.03
CA MET A 199 4.57 -10.36 -4.49
C MET A 199 4.05 -9.00 -4.95
N VAL A 200 4.53 -8.56 -6.11
CA VAL A 200 4.06 -7.33 -6.74
C VAL A 200 2.90 -7.63 -7.68
N LEU A 201 1.72 -7.05 -7.38
CA LEU A 201 0.59 -6.98 -8.31
C LEU A 201 0.87 -5.84 -9.32
N PRO A 202 1.04 -6.14 -10.61
CA PRO A 202 1.38 -5.11 -11.59
C PRO A 202 0.25 -4.10 -11.81
N ARG A 203 0.61 -2.86 -12.17
CA ARG A 203 -0.37 -1.87 -12.62
C ARG A 203 -1.20 -2.39 -13.80
N GLY A 204 -2.47 -2.03 -13.86
CA GLY A 204 -3.38 -2.44 -14.93
C GLY A 204 -3.80 -3.91 -14.88
N THR A 205 -3.55 -4.60 -13.77
CA THR A 205 -3.96 -6.01 -13.59
C THR A 205 -5.24 -6.07 -12.77
N ALA A 206 -6.34 -6.51 -13.41
CA ALA A 206 -7.61 -6.74 -12.75
C ALA A 206 -7.61 -8.11 -12.05
N VAL A 207 -8.01 -8.15 -10.79
CA VAL A 207 -7.97 -9.36 -9.94
C VAL A 207 -9.20 -9.52 -9.09
N ILE A 208 -9.44 -10.75 -8.64
CA ILE A 208 -10.29 -11.07 -7.50
C ILE A 208 -9.39 -11.34 -6.31
N LEU A 209 -9.60 -10.60 -5.24
CA LEU A 209 -8.95 -10.82 -3.95
C LEU A 209 -9.71 -11.88 -3.16
N ASN A 210 -8.96 -12.74 -2.50
CA ASN A 210 -9.46 -13.68 -1.50
C ASN A 210 -8.70 -13.45 -0.20
N ALA A 211 -9.42 -13.14 0.89
CA ALA A 211 -8.85 -12.85 2.20
C ALA A 211 -9.90 -13.03 3.31
N ALA A 212 -9.48 -13.12 4.56
CA ALA A 212 -10.39 -13.02 5.70
C ALA A 212 -11.05 -11.63 5.75
N PRO A 213 -12.24 -11.49 6.37
CA PRO A 213 -12.90 -10.20 6.55
C PRO A 213 -11.99 -9.23 7.32
N ASN A 214 -11.52 -8.19 6.68
CA ASN A 214 -10.66 -7.15 7.27
C ASN A 214 -10.46 -5.98 6.31
N THR A 215 -9.79 -4.94 6.77
CA THR A 215 -9.25 -3.88 5.91
C THR A 215 -7.75 -4.10 5.73
N TYR A 216 -7.33 -4.26 4.48
CA TYR A 216 -5.94 -4.51 4.10
C TYR A 216 -5.33 -3.28 3.45
N ASN A 217 -4.10 -2.94 3.83
CA ASN A 217 -3.33 -1.84 3.25
C ASN A 217 -2.39 -2.36 2.16
N PHE A 218 -2.72 -2.05 0.92
CA PHE A 218 -1.92 -2.35 -0.25
C PHE A 218 -0.87 -1.26 -0.43
N VAL A 219 0.39 -1.57 -0.17
CA VAL A 219 1.50 -0.62 -0.29
C VAL A 219 1.82 -0.40 -1.76
N VAL A 220 1.79 0.87 -2.19
CA VAL A 220 2.17 1.25 -3.55
C VAL A 220 3.67 1.02 -3.74
N THR A 221 4.05 0.56 -4.91
CA THR A 221 5.45 0.31 -5.27
C THR A 221 5.72 0.68 -6.73
N ASN A 222 6.95 1.12 -7.01
CA ASN A 222 7.46 1.34 -8.35
C ASN A 222 8.14 0.09 -8.94
N LYS A 223 8.21 -1.00 -8.17
CA LYS A 223 8.73 -2.27 -8.67
C LYS A 223 7.80 -2.82 -9.75
N GLU A 224 8.37 -3.35 -10.78
CA GLU A 224 7.61 -4.06 -11.80
C GLU A 224 7.30 -5.47 -11.33
N GLY A 225 6.04 -5.86 -11.46
CA GLY A 225 5.58 -7.23 -11.26
C GLY A 225 5.44 -7.95 -12.60
N VAL A 226 5.38 -9.28 -12.57
CA VAL A 226 5.16 -10.09 -13.77
C VAL A 226 3.66 -10.13 -14.06
N LYS A 227 3.23 -9.52 -15.16
CA LYS A 227 1.85 -9.57 -15.65
C LYS A 227 1.43 -10.99 -16.02
N ASP A 228 0.13 -11.20 -16.03
CA ASP A 228 -0.50 -12.38 -16.58
C ASP A 228 -1.19 -11.98 -17.89
N GLU A 229 -0.61 -12.39 -19.00
CA GLU A 229 -1.10 -12.06 -20.34
C GLU A 229 -2.39 -12.83 -20.70
N ASP A 230 -2.66 -13.95 -20.02
CA ASP A 230 -3.88 -14.73 -20.20
C ASP A 230 -5.08 -14.13 -19.43
N ASN A 231 -4.87 -13.09 -18.61
CA ASN A 231 -5.92 -12.54 -17.78
C ASN A 231 -7.05 -11.92 -18.60
N VAL A 232 -8.24 -12.52 -18.51
CA VAL A 232 -9.43 -12.04 -19.20
C VAL A 232 -10.19 -10.95 -18.45
N LEU A 233 -9.90 -10.74 -17.17
CA LEU A 233 -10.52 -9.67 -16.39
C LEU A 233 -10.09 -8.30 -16.89
N ARG A 234 -11.02 -7.33 -16.81
CA ARG A 234 -10.77 -5.90 -17.08
C ARG A 234 -11.17 -5.07 -15.87
N GLY A 235 -10.72 -3.85 -15.80
CA GLY A 235 -11.05 -2.96 -14.70
C GLY A 235 -11.09 -1.50 -15.12
N THR A 236 -11.57 -0.63 -14.23
CA THR A 236 -11.68 0.81 -14.45
C THR A 236 -11.22 1.58 -13.22
N ASP A 237 -10.43 2.65 -13.42
CA ASP A 237 -9.98 3.53 -12.32
C ASP A 237 -11.06 4.48 -11.86
N HIS A 238 -12.00 4.81 -12.76
CA HIS A 238 -13.13 5.68 -12.50
C HIS A 238 -14.44 4.96 -12.86
N PRO A 239 -15.58 5.40 -12.31
CA PRO A 239 -16.87 4.84 -12.69
C PRO A 239 -17.15 5.11 -14.17
N VAL A 240 -17.04 4.08 -15.00
CA VAL A 240 -17.26 4.19 -16.45
C VAL A 240 -18.10 3.02 -16.97
N LYS A 241 -18.73 3.22 -18.13
CA LYS A 241 -19.43 2.16 -18.84
C LYS A 241 -18.41 1.14 -19.37
N THR A 242 -18.67 -0.16 -19.21
CA THR A 242 -17.84 -1.24 -19.75
C THR A 242 -17.77 -1.15 -21.28
N THR A 243 -16.59 -1.34 -21.87
CA THR A 243 -16.34 -1.04 -23.29
C THR A 243 -15.65 -2.17 -24.06
N SER A 244 -15.40 -3.32 -23.45
CA SER A 244 -14.74 -4.44 -24.13
C SER A 244 -15.51 -5.73 -23.98
N GLY A 245 -15.60 -6.52 -25.06
CA GLY A 245 -16.37 -7.75 -25.15
C GLY A 245 -17.85 -7.50 -25.52
N ASP A 246 -18.53 -8.55 -25.89
CA ASP A 246 -19.94 -8.50 -26.34
C ASP A 246 -20.90 -8.64 -25.14
N ILE A 247 -20.50 -9.35 -24.11
CA ILE A 247 -21.25 -9.63 -22.89
C ILE A 247 -20.41 -9.25 -21.67
N TYR A 248 -21.01 -8.61 -20.68
CA TYR A 248 -20.32 -8.08 -19.52
C TYR A 248 -20.92 -8.60 -18.22
N TYR A 249 -20.04 -9.05 -17.34
CA TYR A 249 -20.39 -9.57 -16.02
C TYR A 249 -19.74 -8.74 -14.93
N ALA A 250 -20.52 -8.35 -13.93
CA ALA A 250 -20.00 -7.78 -12.69
C ALA A 250 -19.69 -8.89 -11.68
N PHE A 251 -18.62 -8.71 -10.91
CA PHE A 251 -18.33 -9.58 -9.78
C PHE A 251 -19.17 -9.16 -8.57
N THR A 252 -20.10 -10.01 -8.17
CA THR A 252 -21.03 -9.73 -7.07
C THR A 252 -21.54 -11.02 -6.43
N ASP A 253 -22.28 -10.88 -5.32
CA ASP A 253 -23.08 -11.92 -4.71
C ASP A 253 -24.44 -11.99 -5.40
N GLY A 254 -24.96 -13.20 -5.59
CA GLY A 254 -26.25 -13.45 -6.19
C GLY A 254 -26.79 -14.82 -5.80
N ASP A 255 -27.87 -15.29 -6.45
CA ASP A 255 -28.58 -16.53 -6.10
C ASP A 255 -27.70 -17.79 -6.16
N GLN A 256 -26.59 -17.76 -6.90
CA GLN A 256 -25.65 -18.88 -7.00
C GLN A 256 -24.36 -18.61 -6.19
N GLY A 257 -24.40 -17.64 -5.24
CA GLY A 257 -23.23 -17.21 -4.45
C GLY A 257 -22.36 -16.19 -5.19
N TYR A 258 -21.14 -16.00 -4.72
CA TYR A 258 -20.19 -15.05 -5.33
C TYR A 258 -19.73 -15.53 -6.70
N GLY A 259 -19.76 -14.61 -7.68
CA GLY A 259 -19.34 -14.89 -9.03
C GLY A 259 -19.55 -13.72 -9.96
N PHE A 260 -19.51 -14.00 -11.26
CA PHE A 260 -19.71 -13.01 -12.30
C PHE A 260 -21.14 -13.11 -12.82
N TYR A 261 -21.93 -12.07 -12.61
CA TYR A 261 -23.35 -11.99 -12.99
C TYR A 261 -23.58 -10.95 -14.08
N TRP A 262 -24.50 -11.23 -14.97
CA TRP A 262 -25.07 -10.21 -15.84
C TRP A 262 -25.72 -9.12 -15.00
N MET A 263 -25.36 -7.88 -15.26
CA MET A 263 -26.03 -6.74 -14.62
C MET A 263 -27.33 -6.33 -15.34
N ASN A 264 -27.48 -6.79 -16.58
CA ASN A 264 -28.70 -6.66 -17.39
C ASN A 264 -29.09 -8.03 -17.97
N PRO A 265 -30.36 -8.28 -18.34
CA PRO A 265 -30.87 -9.60 -18.79
C PRO A 265 -30.11 -10.20 -19.99
N THR A 266 -29.43 -9.36 -20.77
CA THR A 266 -28.69 -9.80 -21.96
C THR A 266 -27.17 -9.67 -21.81
N GLY A 267 -26.68 -9.35 -20.61
CA GLY A 267 -25.25 -9.07 -20.40
C GLY A 267 -24.76 -7.77 -21.04
N ALA A 268 -25.66 -6.81 -21.29
CA ALA A 268 -25.28 -5.52 -21.88
C ALA A 268 -24.32 -4.72 -21.00
N ALA A 269 -23.60 -3.78 -21.64
CA ALA A 269 -22.66 -2.93 -20.93
C ALA A 269 -23.30 -2.17 -19.77
N PHE A 270 -22.61 -2.09 -18.63
CA PHE A 270 -23.06 -1.45 -17.40
C PHE A 270 -22.01 -0.46 -16.89
N LYS A 271 -22.39 0.40 -15.95
CA LYS A 271 -21.46 1.31 -15.26
C LYS A 271 -20.69 0.52 -14.21
N ASN A 272 -19.41 0.20 -14.49
CA ASN A 272 -18.51 -0.40 -13.53
C ASN A 272 -18.07 0.67 -12.51
N GLY A 273 -17.95 0.30 -11.24
CA GLY A 273 -17.45 1.19 -10.19
C GLY A 273 -15.95 1.48 -10.32
N ALA A 274 -15.49 2.55 -9.65
CA ALA A 274 -14.06 2.84 -9.57
C ALA A 274 -13.29 1.69 -8.91
N HIS A 275 -12.14 1.37 -9.45
CA HIS A 275 -11.22 0.35 -8.95
C HIS A 275 -11.84 -1.05 -8.82
N LYS A 276 -12.81 -1.36 -9.68
CA LYS A 276 -13.48 -2.65 -9.74
C LYS A 276 -13.10 -3.42 -10.99
N ALA A 277 -12.93 -4.74 -10.83
CA ALA A 277 -12.78 -5.64 -11.95
C ALA A 277 -14.15 -6.14 -12.46
N TYR A 278 -14.22 -6.43 -13.75
CA TYR A 278 -15.34 -7.06 -14.42
C TYR A 278 -14.85 -8.08 -15.43
N LEU A 279 -15.74 -8.95 -15.90
CA LEU A 279 -15.43 -9.97 -16.91
C LEU A 279 -16.13 -9.64 -18.22
N PRO A 280 -15.41 -9.31 -19.31
CA PRO A 280 -15.97 -9.32 -20.66
C PRO A 280 -15.91 -10.75 -21.24
N TYR A 281 -16.96 -11.15 -21.94
CA TYR A 281 -17.06 -12.46 -22.60
C TYR A 281 -17.39 -12.29 -24.08
N LYS A 282 -16.47 -12.69 -24.94
CA LYS A 282 -16.58 -12.44 -26.37
C LYS A 282 -17.47 -13.44 -27.13
N ASN A 283 -17.76 -14.59 -26.55
CA ASN A 283 -18.57 -15.62 -27.20
C ASN A 283 -20.00 -15.61 -26.67
N SER A 284 -20.95 -15.12 -27.47
CA SER A 284 -22.36 -15.08 -27.11
C SER A 284 -23.07 -16.46 -27.18
N ALA A 285 -22.51 -17.41 -27.93
CA ALA A 285 -23.03 -18.75 -28.01
C ALA A 285 -22.77 -19.52 -26.71
N GLY A 286 -23.81 -19.73 -25.91
CA GLY A 286 -23.74 -20.42 -24.62
C GLY A 286 -23.42 -19.51 -23.42
N ALA A 287 -23.40 -18.17 -23.57
CA ALA A 287 -23.31 -17.24 -22.48
C ALA A 287 -24.50 -17.44 -21.51
N LYS A 288 -24.17 -17.52 -20.21
CA LYS A 288 -25.14 -17.75 -19.13
C LYS A 288 -25.28 -16.50 -18.30
N GLY A 289 -26.35 -16.30 -17.59
CA GLY A 289 -26.56 -15.20 -16.66
C GLY A 289 -25.54 -15.16 -15.49
N PHE A 290 -24.85 -16.28 -15.27
CA PHE A 290 -23.84 -16.46 -14.25
C PHE A 290 -22.64 -17.23 -14.78
N VAL A 291 -21.44 -16.76 -14.45
CA VAL A 291 -20.17 -17.45 -14.64
C VAL A 291 -19.50 -17.59 -13.26
N GLY A 292 -19.51 -18.82 -12.74
CA GLY A 292 -18.79 -19.15 -11.52
C GLY A 292 -17.28 -19.00 -11.77
N PHE A 293 -16.58 -18.45 -10.83
CA PHE A 293 -15.11 -18.56 -10.79
C PHE A 293 -14.75 -19.82 -10.02
N ASP A 294 -13.63 -20.44 -10.39
CA ASP A 294 -13.21 -21.71 -9.80
C ASP A 294 -13.03 -21.55 -8.29
N THR A 295 -14.05 -21.97 -7.57
CA THR A 295 -14.04 -22.14 -6.12
C THR A 295 -13.65 -23.55 -5.75
N THR A 296 -13.18 -24.38 -6.74
CA THR A 296 -12.64 -25.66 -6.39
C THR A 296 -11.63 -25.42 -5.31
N THR A 297 -11.97 -25.83 -4.13
CA THR A 297 -11.08 -25.99 -3.00
C THR A 297 -9.96 -26.92 -3.45
N SER A 298 -9.02 -26.35 -4.24
CA SER A 298 -7.75 -26.98 -4.34
C SER A 298 -7.25 -27.00 -2.90
N ILE A 299 -6.93 -28.16 -2.42
CA ILE A 299 -6.36 -28.44 -1.08
C ILE A 299 -5.26 -27.42 -0.68
N ASN A 300 -4.73 -26.68 -1.66
CA ASN A 300 -3.67 -25.68 -1.48
C ASN A 300 -4.16 -24.23 -1.20
N ASP A 301 -5.43 -23.88 -1.47
CA ASP A 301 -5.90 -22.48 -1.37
C ASP A 301 -6.04 -21.97 0.07
N GLU A 302 -6.21 -22.88 1.01
CA GLU A 302 -6.39 -22.51 2.41
C GLU A 302 -5.09 -22.52 3.23
N LEU A 303 -4.00 -23.07 2.70
CA LEU A 303 -2.71 -23.05 3.41
C LEU A 303 -2.14 -21.63 3.55
N TYR A 304 -2.45 -20.73 2.61
CA TYR A 304 -1.98 -19.33 2.64
C TYR A 304 -2.86 -18.39 3.49
N LEU A 305 -4.09 -18.81 3.80
CA LEU A 305 -4.98 -18.05 4.70
C LEU A 305 -4.72 -18.37 6.18
N ASN A 306 -3.93 -19.36 6.47
CA ASN A 306 -3.86 -20.06 7.77
C ASN A 306 -2.81 -19.56 8.77
N THR A 307 -2.33 -18.33 8.70
CA THR A 307 -1.65 -17.74 9.86
C THR A 307 -2.58 -17.35 11.00
N ALA A 308 -3.91 -17.48 10.82
CA ALA A 308 -4.93 -17.16 11.82
C ALA A 308 -5.68 -18.37 12.42
N ILE A 309 -5.36 -19.61 12.02
CA ILE A 309 -6.06 -20.81 12.51
C ILE A 309 -5.20 -21.58 13.55
N ASP A 310 -4.57 -20.88 14.45
CA ASP A 310 -3.68 -21.54 15.42
C ASP A 310 -4.42 -22.22 16.58
N GLU A 311 -5.75 -22.10 16.66
CA GLU A 311 -6.56 -22.66 17.77
C GLU A 311 -7.72 -23.58 17.38
N SER A 312 -7.95 -23.83 16.08
CA SER A 312 -9.07 -24.69 15.65
C SER A 312 -8.69 -26.18 15.73
N PRO A 313 -9.60 -27.04 16.22
CA PRO A 313 -9.35 -28.47 16.28
C PRO A 313 -9.23 -29.07 14.87
N ILE A 314 -8.23 -29.91 14.69
CA ILE A 314 -7.88 -30.55 13.41
C ILE A 314 -8.33 -32.02 13.49
N TYR A 315 -9.01 -32.51 12.46
CA TYR A 315 -9.47 -33.89 12.36
C TYR A 315 -8.92 -34.56 11.11
N ASN A 316 -8.65 -35.86 11.15
CA ASN A 316 -8.39 -36.68 9.95
C ASN A 316 -9.70 -37.04 9.25
N LEU A 317 -9.62 -37.74 8.10
CA LEU A 317 -10.81 -38.17 7.34
C LEU A 317 -11.71 -39.15 8.11
N SER A 318 -11.18 -39.81 9.14
CA SER A 318 -11.94 -40.69 10.01
C SER A 318 -12.60 -39.96 11.18
N GLY A 319 -12.52 -38.62 11.21
CA GLY A 319 -13.11 -37.78 12.27
C GLY A 319 -12.32 -37.77 13.59
N GLN A 320 -11.13 -38.36 13.65
CA GLN A 320 -10.28 -38.34 14.83
C GLN A 320 -9.54 -37.02 14.88
N ARG A 321 -9.46 -36.40 16.07
CA ARG A 321 -8.67 -35.21 16.29
C ARG A 321 -7.17 -35.54 16.16
N VAL A 322 -6.44 -34.75 15.38
CA VAL A 322 -5.01 -34.90 15.14
C VAL A 322 -4.27 -33.60 15.48
N ASP A 323 -2.99 -33.69 15.71
CA ASP A 323 -2.14 -32.55 16.03
C ASP A 323 -1.69 -31.77 14.77
N LYS A 324 -0.91 -30.72 15.01
CA LYS A 324 -0.44 -29.82 13.95
C LYS A 324 0.58 -30.48 13.01
N ASP A 325 1.21 -31.58 13.42
CA ASP A 325 2.26 -32.27 12.67
C ASP A 325 1.70 -33.43 11.83
N TYR A 326 0.40 -33.71 11.93
CA TYR A 326 -0.24 -34.78 11.15
C TYR A 326 -0.13 -34.48 9.65
N LYS A 327 0.42 -35.47 8.91
CA LYS A 327 0.55 -35.41 7.43
C LYS A 327 -0.59 -36.18 6.78
N GLY A 328 -1.13 -35.61 5.72
CA GLY A 328 -2.27 -36.17 5.00
C GLY A 328 -3.45 -35.22 4.92
N ILE A 329 -4.62 -35.76 4.54
CA ILE A 329 -5.84 -34.94 4.45
C ILE A 329 -6.41 -34.73 5.84
N VAL A 330 -6.58 -33.44 6.21
CA VAL A 330 -7.19 -33.03 7.48
C VAL A 330 -8.46 -32.21 7.24
N ILE A 331 -9.35 -32.19 8.23
CA ILE A 331 -10.57 -31.39 8.28
C ILE A 331 -10.39 -30.34 9.38
N ILE A 332 -10.52 -29.06 9.03
CA ILE A 332 -10.49 -27.92 9.95
C ILE A 332 -11.73 -27.07 9.64
N ASN A 333 -12.56 -26.79 10.65
CA ASN A 333 -13.79 -26.00 10.48
C ASN A 333 -14.69 -26.54 9.34
N GLY A 334 -14.81 -27.89 9.21
CA GLY A 334 -15.65 -28.53 8.20
C GLY A 334 -15.05 -28.60 6.80
N LYS A 335 -13.81 -28.15 6.58
CA LYS A 335 -13.14 -28.11 5.28
C LYS A 335 -11.93 -29.02 5.24
N LYS A 336 -11.60 -29.55 4.04
CA LYS A 336 -10.51 -30.50 3.81
C LYS A 336 -9.23 -29.83 3.35
N TYR A 337 -8.09 -30.23 3.94
CA TYR A 337 -6.75 -29.72 3.63
C TYR A 337 -5.78 -30.88 3.46
N LEU A 338 -4.77 -30.73 2.59
CA LEU A 338 -3.63 -31.66 2.51
C LEU A 338 -2.43 -31.06 3.25
N ARG A 339 -2.00 -31.70 4.30
CA ARG A 339 -0.72 -31.41 4.96
C ARG A 339 0.37 -32.34 4.44
N LYS A 340 1.47 -31.74 3.99
CA LYS A 340 2.66 -32.45 3.47
C LYS A 340 3.69 -32.70 4.54
#